data_cfb71d1fd07f6f760411b18afc38ce4e
#
_entry.id   cfb71d1fd07f6f760411b18afc38ce4e
#
_cell.length_a   1.000
_cell.length_b   1.000
_cell.length_c   1.000
_cell.angle_alpha   90.00
_cell.angle_beta   90.00
_cell.angle_gamma   90.00
#
_symmetry.space_group_name_H-M   'P 1'
#
loop_
_entity.id
_entity.type
_entity.pdbx_description
1 polymer ?
#
loop_
_entity_poly.entity_id
_entity_poly.type
_entity_poly.pdbx_seq_one_letter_code
_entity_poly.pdbx_strand_id
1 'polypeptide(L)'
;MSVKQRLEFLYPGKAEEIYPRIQRLVESFKNCDKRSYPWVNNEDAVLITYGDALRRKGEAPLKTLLEFMDKVLEGYVNTVHILPMFPYTSDDGFSVSDFKAVDPELGSWDDIRALDEKYNLMFDAVINHASVSCDYFKEFLKGTEKYRDFYLTGNPD
;
A
#
# COMPACT_ATOMS: atom_id res chain seq x y z
N MET A 1 -21.15 -8.81 13.73
CA MET A 1 -20.34 -10.06 13.62
C MET A 1 -18.95 -9.74 14.15
N SER A 2 -18.46 -10.42 15.17
CA SER A 2 -17.13 -10.24 15.74
C SER A 2 -16.03 -10.76 14.80
N VAL A 3 -14.76 -10.35 15.01
CA VAL A 3 -13.62 -10.86 14.22
C VAL A 3 -13.56 -12.39 14.29
N LYS A 4 -13.75 -12.97 15.49
CA LYS A 4 -13.76 -14.42 15.67
C LYS A 4 -14.88 -15.12 14.88
N GLN A 5 -16.08 -14.54 14.84
CA GLN A 5 -17.19 -15.09 14.03
C GLN A 5 -16.90 -15.02 12.54
N ARG A 6 -16.22 -13.95 12.08
CA ARG A 6 -15.79 -13.84 10.67
C ARG A 6 -14.71 -14.87 10.34
N LEU A 7 -13.78 -15.11 11.25
CA LEU A 7 -12.76 -16.14 11.09
C LEU A 7 -13.37 -17.54 11.03
N GLU A 8 -14.36 -17.85 11.86
CA GLU A 8 -15.05 -19.15 11.80
C GLU A 8 -15.79 -19.32 10.48
N PHE A 9 -16.38 -18.25 9.93
CA PHE A 9 -17.01 -18.28 8.62
C PHE A 9 -16.02 -18.53 7.48
N LEU A 10 -14.87 -17.85 7.51
CA LEU A 10 -13.84 -17.93 6.46
C LEU A 10 -12.98 -19.19 6.58
N TYR A 11 -12.74 -19.66 7.80
CA TYR A 11 -11.86 -20.80 8.11
C TYR A 11 -12.53 -21.71 9.12
N PRO A 12 -13.54 -22.50 8.73
CA PRO A 12 -14.30 -23.34 9.66
C PRO A 12 -13.41 -24.25 10.49
N GLY A 13 -13.63 -24.26 11.81
CA GLY A 13 -12.87 -25.04 12.78
C GLY A 13 -11.45 -24.56 13.08
N LYS A 14 -10.99 -23.43 12.46
CA LYS A 14 -9.65 -22.88 12.68
C LYS A 14 -9.64 -21.55 13.42
N ALA A 15 -10.80 -20.97 13.73
CA ALA A 15 -10.90 -19.65 14.35
C ALA A 15 -10.18 -19.59 15.71
N GLU A 16 -10.24 -20.67 16.51
CA GLU A 16 -9.58 -20.75 17.82
C GLU A 16 -8.04 -20.72 17.72
N GLU A 17 -7.48 -21.24 16.64
CA GLU A 17 -6.04 -21.19 16.38
C GLU A 17 -5.61 -19.84 15.80
N ILE A 18 -6.39 -19.30 14.85
CA ILE A 18 -6.03 -18.10 14.07
C ILE A 18 -6.22 -16.83 14.93
N TYR A 19 -7.31 -16.74 15.70
CA TYR A 19 -7.66 -15.52 16.43
C TYR A 19 -6.58 -15.05 17.40
N PRO A 20 -5.94 -15.90 18.21
CA PRO A 20 -4.84 -15.47 19.09
C PRO A 20 -3.60 -14.97 18.32
N ARG A 21 -3.38 -15.46 17.10
CA ARG A 21 -2.28 -14.98 16.23
C ARG A 21 -2.55 -13.56 15.76
N ILE A 22 -3.78 -13.27 15.33
CA ILE A 22 -4.21 -11.92 14.93
C ILE A 22 -4.14 -10.98 16.14
N GLN A 23 -4.61 -11.41 17.32
CA GLN A 23 -4.54 -10.59 18.54
C GLN A 23 -3.09 -10.20 18.87
N ARG A 24 -2.15 -11.13 18.83
CA ARG A 24 -0.72 -10.85 19.07
C ARG A 24 -0.16 -9.88 18.03
N LEU A 25 -0.54 -10.04 16.76
CA LEU A 25 -0.12 -9.12 15.72
C LEU A 25 -0.64 -7.70 15.97
N VAL A 26 -1.94 -7.55 16.23
CA VAL A 26 -2.54 -6.25 16.57
C VAL A 26 -1.87 -5.63 17.80
N GLU A 27 -1.61 -6.42 18.84
CA GLU A 27 -0.97 -5.96 20.06
C GLU A 27 0.46 -5.45 19.79
N SER A 28 1.21 -6.13 18.92
CA SER A 28 2.58 -5.69 18.56
C SER A 28 2.63 -4.33 17.86
N PHE A 29 1.52 -3.89 17.27
CA PHE A 29 1.42 -2.60 16.58
C PHE A 29 0.71 -1.50 17.38
N LYS A 30 0.14 -1.78 18.53
CA LYS A 30 -0.58 -0.78 19.35
C LYS A 30 0.25 0.47 19.71
N ASN A 31 1.56 0.34 19.76
CA ASN A 31 2.47 1.45 20.12
C ASN A 31 3.25 1.99 18.92
N CYS A 32 3.01 1.50 17.72
CA CYS A 32 3.77 1.92 16.54
C CYS A 32 3.30 3.26 15.99
N ASP A 33 2.03 3.61 16.19
CA ASP A 33 1.49 4.90 15.77
C ASP A 33 1.20 5.77 17.00
N LYS A 34 2.11 6.70 17.26
CA LYS A 34 1.92 7.74 18.27
C LYS A 34 1.23 8.99 17.73
N ARG A 35 0.89 9.00 16.45
CA ARG A 35 0.09 10.07 15.90
C ARG A 35 -1.33 9.93 16.46
N SER A 36 -1.61 10.71 17.48
CA SER A 36 -2.96 10.93 17.99
C SER A 36 -3.73 11.72 16.92
N TYR A 37 -4.11 11.01 15.85
CA TYR A 37 -4.95 11.63 14.85
C TYR A 37 -6.39 11.58 15.33
N PRO A 38 -7.03 12.73 15.58
CA PRO A 38 -8.47 12.74 15.78
C PRO A 38 -9.12 12.22 14.49
N TRP A 39 -10.25 11.58 14.64
CA TRP A 39 -11.09 11.13 13.54
C TRP A 39 -11.18 12.17 12.42
N VAL A 40 -11.36 11.72 11.18
CA VAL A 40 -11.58 12.59 10.02
C VAL A 40 -12.55 13.71 10.38
N ASN A 41 -12.19 14.94 10.08
CA ASN A 41 -12.96 16.14 10.37
C ASN A 41 -13.07 17.02 9.12
N ASN A 42 -13.73 18.16 9.22
CA ASN A 42 -13.95 19.09 8.11
C ASN A 42 -12.72 19.89 7.66
N GLU A 43 -11.59 19.72 8.33
CA GLU A 43 -10.30 20.34 7.96
C GLU A 43 -9.44 19.35 7.15
N ASP A 44 -9.87 18.08 7.02
CA ASP A 44 -9.14 17.09 6.24
C ASP A 44 -9.38 17.28 4.75
N ALA A 45 -8.29 17.47 4.02
CA ALA A 45 -8.30 17.54 2.56
C ALA A 45 -7.25 16.59 1.99
N VAL A 46 -7.69 15.74 1.04
CA VAL A 46 -6.86 14.71 0.42
C VAL A 46 -6.56 15.08 -1.02
N LEU A 47 -5.27 15.21 -1.35
CA LEU A 47 -4.81 15.25 -2.73
C LEU A 47 -4.66 13.81 -3.24
N ILE A 48 -5.33 13.45 -4.33
CA ILE A 48 -5.13 12.19 -5.04
C ILE A 48 -4.31 12.48 -6.30
N THR A 49 -3.18 11.81 -6.48
CA THR A 49 -2.27 12.09 -7.58
C THR A 49 -1.40 10.88 -7.92
N TYR A 50 -0.92 10.80 -9.14
CA TYR A 50 0.23 9.96 -9.48
C TYR A 50 1.52 10.58 -8.95
N GLY A 51 2.51 9.76 -8.61
CA GLY A 51 3.81 10.22 -8.13
C GLY A 51 4.57 11.06 -9.15
N ASP A 52 4.25 10.94 -10.41
CA ASP A 52 4.86 11.64 -11.55
C ASP A 52 3.98 12.70 -12.21
N ALA A 53 2.87 13.06 -11.60
CA ALA A 53 1.99 14.11 -12.11
C ALA A 53 2.72 15.45 -12.31
N LEU A 54 3.80 15.66 -11.57
CA LEU A 54 4.70 16.80 -11.70
C LEU A 54 6.13 16.32 -11.94
N ARG A 55 6.73 16.79 -13.02
CA ARG A 55 8.09 16.41 -13.40
C ARG A 55 8.98 17.64 -13.57
N ARG A 56 10.20 17.55 -13.05
CA ARG A 56 11.27 18.51 -13.28
C ARG A 56 12.48 17.78 -13.84
N LYS A 57 13.11 18.35 -14.86
CA LYS A 57 14.28 17.71 -15.48
C LYS A 57 15.41 17.53 -14.47
N GLY A 58 15.89 16.29 -14.32
CA GLY A 58 17.01 15.94 -13.46
C GLY A 58 16.65 15.75 -11.98
N GLU A 59 15.39 15.67 -11.63
CA GLU A 59 14.90 15.46 -10.28
C GLU A 59 13.87 14.32 -10.23
N ALA A 60 13.86 13.56 -9.14
CA ALA A 60 12.85 12.53 -8.90
C ALA A 60 11.45 13.17 -8.81
N PRO A 61 10.43 12.64 -9.49
CA PRO A 61 9.08 13.19 -9.48
C PRO A 61 8.48 13.32 -8.07
N LEU A 62 8.67 12.35 -7.18
CA LEU A 62 8.18 12.41 -5.80
C LEU A 62 8.77 13.60 -5.04
N LYS A 63 10.02 13.95 -5.28
CA LYS A 63 10.65 15.13 -4.69
C LYS A 63 10.06 16.43 -5.25
N THR A 64 9.81 16.47 -6.57
CA THR A 64 9.13 17.60 -7.21
C THR A 64 7.70 17.76 -6.67
N LEU A 65 6.98 16.66 -6.45
CA LEU A 65 5.66 16.65 -5.84
C LEU A 65 5.68 17.25 -4.43
N LEU A 66 6.60 16.79 -3.58
CA LEU A 66 6.76 17.33 -2.21
C LEU A 66 7.02 18.84 -2.24
N GLU A 67 7.94 19.30 -3.09
CA GLU A 67 8.26 20.71 -3.20
C GLU A 67 7.06 21.56 -3.68
N PHE A 68 6.25 21.02 -4.59
CA PHE A 68 5.01 21.66 -5.03
C PHE A 68 3.99 21.73 -3.89
N MET A 69 3.78 20.64 -3.17
CA MET A 69 2.85 20.60 -2.05
C MET A 69 3.24 21.61 -0.96
N ASP A 70 4.52 21.67 -0.62
CA ASP A 70 5.04 22.62 0.37
C ASP A 70 4.85 24.08 -0.04
N LYS A 71 5.00 24.40 -1.32
CA LYS A 71 4.94 25.79 -1.79
C LYS A 71 3.54 26.29 -2.12
N VAL A 72 2.65 25.37 -2.51
CA VAL A 72 1.36 25.76 -3.10
C VAL A 72 0.19 25.24 -2.29
N LEU A 73 0.33 24.09 -1.62
CA LEU A 73 -0.76 23.42 -0.93
C LEU A 73 -0.60 23.38 0.60
N GLU A 74 0.48 23.95 1.14
CA GLU A 74 0.68 24.01 2.58
C GLU A 74 -0.50 24.72 3.26
N GLY A 75 -1.06 24.06 4.28
CA GLY A 75 -2.25 24.55 5.01
C GLY A 75 -3.59 24.30 4.30
N TYR A 76 -3.61 23.84 3.05
CA TYR A 76 -4.83 23.49 2.32
C TYR A 76 -5.05 21.98 2.22
N VAL A 77 -3.98 21.19 2.22
CA VAL A 77 -4.00 19.73 2.11
C VAL A 77 -3.17 19.12 3.23
N ASN A 78 -3.71 18.16 3.93
CA ASN A 78 -3.01 17.47 5.02
C ASN A 78 -2.72 16.00 4.70
N THR A 79 -3.29 15.47 3.63
CA THR A 79 -3.16 14.07 3.22
C THR A 79 -2.90 13.98 1.72
N VAL A 80 -1.99 13.11 1.32
CA VAL A 80 -1.78 12.76 -0.10
C VAL A 80 -2.00 11.28 -0.33
N HIS A 81 -2.89 10.96 -1.25
CA HIS A 81 -3.06 9.62 -1.80
C HIS A 81 -2.21 9.53 -3.07
N ILE A 82 -1.09 8.84 -2.98
CA ILE A 82 -0.23 8.54 -4.12
C ILE A 82 -0.72 7.24 -4.73
N LEU A 83 -1.23 7.33 -5.97
CA LEU A 83 -1.62 6.16 -6.76
C LEU A 83 -0.42 5.23 -6.96
N PRO A 84 -0.59 3.94 -7.33
CA PRO A 84 0.45 2.93 -7.15
C PRO A 84 1.84 3.40 -7.60
N MET A 85 2.75 3.43 -6.64
CA MET A 85 4.12 3.92 -6.80
C MET A 85 5.15 2.80 -6.98
N PHE A 86 4.68 1.57 -7.07
CA PHE A 86 5.52 0.39 -7.19
C PHE A 86 5.96 0.16 -8.64
N PRO A 87 7.06 -0.57 -8.90
CA PRO A 87 7.37 -1.06 -10.23
C PRO A 87 6.21 -1.85 -10.82
N TYR A 88 5.85 -1.58 -12.06
CA TYR A 88 4.68 -2.17 -12.71
C TYR A 88 4.97 -2.52 -14.17
N THR A 89 4.07 -3.23 -14.84
CA THR A 89 4.21 -3.60 -16.25
C THR A 89 3.14 -2.99 -17.15
N SER A 90 2.01 -2.60 -16.60
CA SER A 90 0.86 -2.05 -17.33
C SER A 90 -0.16 -1.45 -16.36
N ASP A 91 -1.27 -0.93 -16.90
CA ASP A 91 -2.42 -0.46 -16.15
C ASP A 91 -2.08 0.70 -15.20
N ASP A 92 -1.26 1.64 -15.69
CA ASP A 92 -0.89 2.89 -15.00
C ASP A 92 -0.49 2.69 -13.51
N GLY A 93 0.33 1.66 -13.25
CA GLY A 93 0.81 1.32 -11.92
C GLY A 93 0.06 0.18 -11.23
N PHE A 94 -1.15 -0.17 -11.67
CA PHE A 94 -1.96 -1.19 -10.99
C PHE A 94 -1.55 -2.63 -11.30
N SER A 95 -0.73 -2.88 -12.34
CA SER A 95 -0.14 -4.19 -12.61
C SER A 95 1.23 -4.30 -11.94
N VAL A 96 1.24 -4.39 -10.62
CA VAL A 96 2.44 -4.34 -9.78
C VAL A 96 3.34 -5.55 -10.01
N SER A 97 4.63 -5.31 -10.26
CA SER A 97 5.65 -6.35 -10.41
C SER A 97 6.52 -6.55 -9.15
N ASP A 98 6.69 -5.52 -8.34
CA ASP A 98 7.38 -5.61 -7.04
C ASP A 98 6.69 -4.71 -6.00
N PHE A 99 6.08 -5.31 -4.99
CA PHE A 99 5.41 -4.62 -3.90
C PHE A 99 6.34 -4.05 -2.82
N LYS A 100 7.65 -4.22 -2.94
CA LYS A 100 8.64 -3.81 -1.93
C LYS A 100 9.49 -2.64 -2.35
N ALA A 101 9.49 -2.30 -3.63
CA ALA A 101 10.27 -1.20 -4.18
C ALA A 101 9.36 -0.02 -4.54
N VAL A 102 9.91 1.19 -4.48
CA VAL A 102 9.37 2.34 -5.20
C VAL A 102 9.88 2.27 -6.63
N ASP A 103 9.06 2.61 -7.61
CA ASP A 103 9.48 2.69 -9.01
C ASP A 103 10.65 3.67 -9.13
N PRO A 104 11.83 3.23 -9.63
CA PRO A 104 13.00 4.10 -9.75
C PRO A 104 12.77 5.35 -10.60
N GLU A 105 11.79 5.33 -11.50
CA GLU A 105 11.41 6.51 -12.29
C GLU A 105 10.65 7.56 -11.47
N LEU A 106 10.05 7.17 -10.34
CA LEU A 106 9.35 8.07 -9.44
C LEU A 106 10.27 8.61 -8.34
N GLY A 107 11.18 7.76 -7.83
CA GLY A 107 12.07 8.09 -6.72
C GLY A 107 12.44 6.89 -5.86
N SER A 108 12.43 7.08 -4.55
CA SER A 108 12.88 6.09 -3.58
C SER A 108 12.01 6.10 -2.31
N TRP A 109 12.23 5.13 -1.43
CA TRP A 109 11.65 5.14 -0.09
C TRP A 109 12.06 6.34 0.76
N ASP A 110 13.22 7.00 0.46
CA ASP A 110 13.62 8.22 1.15
C ASP A 110 12.71 9.40 0.76
N ASP A 111 12.29 9.46 -0.50
CA ASP A 111 11.34 10.49 -0.96
C ASP A 111 9.95 10.27 -0.34
N ILE A 112 9.52 9.01 -0.20
CA ILE A 112 8.28 8.68 0.52
C ILE A 112 8.37 9.06 1.99
N ARG A 113 9.50 8.81 2.66
CA ARG A 113 9.70 9.24 4.06
C ARG A 113 9.66 10.75 4.21
N ALA A 114 10.26 11.48 3.26
CA ALA A 114 10.23 12.94 3.28
C ALA A 114 8.80 13.50 3.15
N LEU A 115 7.94 12.85 2.35
CA LEU A 115 6.51 13.17 2.28
C LEU A 115 5.80 12.85 3.61
N ASP A 116 6.09 11.70 4.24
CA ASP A 116 5.48 11.24 5.51
C ASP A 116 5.84 12.15 6.71
N GLU A 117 6.95 12.87 6.65
CA GLU A 117 7.31 13.85 7.68
C GLU A 117 6.36 15.05 7.72
N LYS A 118 5.66 15.34 6.63
CA LYS A 118 4.85 16.56 6.47
C LYS A 118 3.37 16.31 6.23
N TYR A 119 3.04 15.22 5.56
CA TYR A 119 1.69 14.89 5.12
C TYR A 119 1.30 13.48 5.58
N ASN A 120 0.03 13.27 5.82
CA ASN A 120 -0.49 11.93 5.98
C ASN A 120 -0.45 11.23 4.61
N LEU A 121 0.06 10.00 4.58
CA LEU A 121 0.16 9.24 3.34
C LEU A 121 -0.97 8.21 3.22
N MET A 122 -1.53 8.10 2.02
CA MET A 122 -2.48 7.07 1.63
C MET A 122 -1.96 6.38 0.38
N PHE A 123 -2.06 5.06 0.33
CA PHE A 123 -1.63 4.23 -0.79
C PHE A 123 -2.69 3.21 -1.15
N ASP A 124 -2.67 2.77 -2.41
CA ASP A 124 -3.49 1.66 -2.84
C ASP A 124 -2.97 0.33 -2.29
N ALA A 125 -3.85 -0.46 -1.70
CA ALA A 125 -3.57 -1.85 -1.39
C ALA A 125 -3.93 -2.72 -2.61
N VAL A 126 -3.05 -2.78 -3.60
CA VAL A 126 -3.25 -3.57 -4.84
C VAL A 126 -3.05 -5.06 -4.52
N ILE A 127 -4.05 -5.69 -3.89
CA ILE A 127 -3.98 -7.07 -3.41
C ILE A 127 -4.92 -8.04 -4.16
N ASN A 128 -5.75 -7.53 -5.06
CA ASN A 128 -6.71 -8.32 -5.83
C ASN A 128 -6.11 -8.89 -7.13
N HIS A 129 -5.00 -8.34 -7.60
CA HIS A 129 -4.25 -8.81 -8.76
C HIS A 129 -2.78 -8.37 -8.67
N ALA A 130 -1.95 -8.92 -9.54
CA ALA A 130 -0.55 -8.54 -9.71
C ALA A 130 -0.13 -8.71 -11.18
N SER A 131 1.01 -8.14 -11.55
CA SER A 131 1.63 -8.43 -12.85
C SER A 131 2.01 -9.91 -12.95
N VAL A 132 1.89 -10.48 -14.13
CA VAL A 132 2.45 -11.80 -14.44
C VAL A 132 3.98 -11.83 -14.29
N SER A 133 4.62 -10.66 -14.30
CA SER A 133 6.05 -10.50 -14.06
C SER A 133 6.41 -10.42 -12.58
N CYS A 134 5.43 -10.36 -11.67
CA CYS A 134 5.66 -10.39 -10.24
C CYS A 134 6.33 -11.70 -9.81
N ASP A 135 7.39 -11.59 -9.01
CA ASP A 135 8.14 -12.79 -8.58
C ASP A 135 7.29 -13.71 -7.72
N TYR A 136 6.33 -13.18 -6.94
CA TYR A 136 5.39 -14.01 -6.18
C TYR A 136 4.54 -14.88 -7.09
N PHE A 137 4.07 -14.35 -8.23
CA PHE A 137 3.30 -15.10 -9.22
C PHE A 137 4.16 -16.15 -9.94
N LYS A 138 5.38 -15.79 -10.33
CA LYS A 138 6.33 -16.74 -10.95
C LYS A 138 6.66 -17.91 -10.01
N GLU A 139 6.89 -17.63 -8.73
CA GLU A 139 7.15 -18.66 -7.72
C GLU A 139 5.90 -19.52 -7.44
N PHE A 140 4.71 -18.93 -7.44
CA PHE A 140 3.45 -19.66 -7.36
C PHE A 140 3.31 -20.64 -8.54
N LEU A 141 3.57 -20.21 -9.78
CA LEU A 141 3.51 -21.06 -10.97
C LEU A 141 4.53 -22.22 -10.93
N LYS A 142 5.68 -22.03 -10.28
CA LYS A 142 6.68 -23.09 -10.05
C LYS A 142 6.25 -24.09 -8.97
N GLY A 143 5.18 -23.84 -8.24
CA GLY A 143 4.73 -24.67 -7.12
C GLY A 143 5.56 -24.48 -5.85
N THR A 144 6.28 -23.37 -5.69
CA THR A 144 7.06 -23.09 -4.50
C THR A 144 6.13 -23.01 -3.28
N GLU A 145 6.34 -23.86 -2.28
CA GLU A 145 5.46 -24.07 -1.11
C GLU A 145 5.08 -22.75 -0.39
N LYS A 146 6.04 -21.83 -0.22
CA LYS A 146 5.84 -20.54 0.41
C LYS A 146 4.76 -19.68 -0.27
N TYR A 147 4.57 -19.84 -1.58
CA TYR A 147 3.69 -19.00 -2.41
C TYR A 147 2.42 -19.72 -2.85
N ARG A 148 2.23 -20.97 -2.43
CA ARG A 148 1.11 -21.82 -2.83
C ARG A 148 -0.26 -21.16 -2.60
N ASP A 149 -0.41 -20.46 -1.50
CA ASP A 149 -1.68 -19.87 -1.08
C ASP A 149 -1.76 -18.34 -1.35
N PHE A 150 -0.88 -17.80 -2.20
CA PHE A 150 -0.89 -16.37 -2.55
C PHE A 150 -1.95 -16.03 -3.59
N TYR A 151 -2.37 -17.01 -4.40
CA TYR A 151 -3.32 -16.81 -5.48
C TYR A 151 -4.46 -17.81 -5.39
N LEU A 152 -5.66 -17.30 -5.70
CA LEU A 152 -6.83 -18.15 -5.81
C LEU A 152 -6.77 -18.94 -7.12
N THR A 153 -7.04 -20.22 -7.05
CA THR A 153 -7.13 -21.11 -8.20
C THR A 153 -8.57 -21.62 -8.34
N GLY A 154 -8.99 -21.89 -9.57
CA GLY A 154 -10.29 -22.46 -9.85
C GLY A 154 -10.24 -23.27 -11.14
N ASN A 155 -11.19 -24.20 -11.28
CA ASN A 155 -11.44 -24.86 -12.55
C ASN A 155 -12.41 -23.98 -13.36
N PRO A 156 -12.08 -23.60 -14.61
CA PRO A 156 -12.97 -22.80 -15.44
C PRO A 156 -14.16 -23.60 -16.00
N ASP A 157 -14.17 -24.95 -15.87
CA ASP A 157 -15.19 -25.86 -16.41
C ASP A 157 -16.37 -26.08 -15.44
#